data_fbb3a3611e0e37b1df962b0aaeced55e
#
_entry.id   fbb3a3611e0e37b1df962b0aaeced55e
#
_cell.length_a   1.000
_cell.length_b   1.000
_cell.length_c   1.000
_cell.angle_alpha   90.00
_cell.angle_beta   90.00
_cell.angle_gamma   90.00
#
_symmetry.space_group_name_H-M   'P 1'
#
loop_
_entity.id
_entity.type
_entity.pdbx_description
1 polymer ?
#
loop_
_entity_poly.entity_id
_entity_poly.type
_entity_poly.pdbx_seq_one_letter_code
_entity_poly.pdbx_strand_id
1 'polypeptide(L)'
;EADKRTLARRLALDLTGLPPDPGSLVTFLSDTSDQAYDNLVDQLLDSKHWGEHRARYWLDAARYGDTHGIHIDNYREMYAYRDWVIGAFNDNKPFDEFTVEQVAGDLLPEPTLDQLVATGFQRNNITTNEGGVVPEEYEAIYAKDRAETTGGVFLGLTVGCATCHDHKFDPIAQREFYALTAFFRNTTQYVMDGNVSDPPPILVVPQEADRDLWRTLRAEASDIDAKLQTRAVSVDPTFVEWLTRGEHRGLETPLEPSAALLTLALRDVDGAAVIVEGRRQSISLHQGAVIEDGPHGHPALMLAADAWAERPSL
;
A
#
# COMPACT_ATOMS: atom_id res chain seq x y z
N GLU A 1 -3.22 49.81 9.65
CA GLU A 1 -2.90 48.82 8.62
C GLU A 1 -1.40 48.76 8.45
N ALA A 2 -0.83 47.58 8.17
CA ALA A 2 0.59 47.42 7.90
C ALA A 2 0.95 47.98 6.51
N ASP A 3 2.23 48.31 6.29
CA ASP A 3 2.70 48.65 4.95
C ASP A 3 2.62 47.48 3.98
N LYS A 4 2.56 47.75 2.67
CA LYS A 4 2.38 46.71 1.61
C LYS A 4 3.43 45.62 1.66
N ARG A 5 4.69 45.90 1.98
CA ARG A 5 5.74 44.86 2.07
C ARG A 5 5.46 43.89 3.21
N THR A 6 5.06 44.47 4.37
CA THR A 6 4.69 43.66 5.54
C THR A 6 3.43 42.81 5.25
N LEU A 7 2.43 43.37 4.57
CA LEU A 7 1.22 42.62 4.16
C LEU A 7 1.57 41.48 3.23
N ALA A 8 2.30 41.74 2.15
CA ALA A 8 2.72 40.70 1.20
C ALA A 8 3.51 39.58 1.89
N ARG A 9 4.46 39.94 2.79
CA ARG A 9 5.23 38.92 3.51
C ARG A 9 4.36 38.05 4.41
N ARG A 10 3.45 38.64 5.17
CA ARG A 10 2.54 37.90 6.05
C ARG A 10 1.66 36.99 5.25
N LEU A 11 1.01 37.52 4.20
CA LEU A 11 0.10 36.77 3.36
C LEU A 11 0.79 35.56 2.68
N ALA A 12 1.99 35.76 2.10
CA ALA A 12 2.73 34.69 1.46
C ALA A 12 3.11 33.59 2.45
N LEU A 13 3.60 33.96 3.64
CA LEU A 13 3.94 32.99 4.70
C LEU A 13 2.70 32.24 5.22
N ASP A 14 1.55 32.91 5.34
CA ASP A 14 0.31 32.29 5.83
C ASP A 14 -0.32 31.36 4.79
N LEU A 15 -0.26 31.69 3.51
CA LEU A 15 -0.88 30.91 2.45
C LEU A 15 0.05 29.79 1.89
N THR A 16 1.32 30.11 1.69
CA THR A 16 2.26 29.19 1.01
C THR A 16 3.40 28.70 1.89
N GLY A 17 3.56 29.26 3.10
CA GLY A 17 4.71 28.96 3.96
C GLY A 17 6.05 29.53 3.47
N LEU A 18 6.05 30.25 2.34
CA LEU A 18 7.22 30.77 1.67
C LEU A 18 7.24 32.32 1.72
N PRO A 19 8.42 32.96 1.63
CA PRO A 19 8.47 34.40 1.40
C PRO A 19 7.87 34.74 0.04
N PRO A 20 7.35 35.97 -0.17
CA PRO A 20 6.78 36.35 -1.45
C PRO A 20 7.82 36.29 -2.57
N ASP A 21 7.41 35.82 -3.74
CA ASP A 21 8.22 35.89 -4.95
C ASP A 21 8.56 37.33 -5.27
N PRO A 22 9.84 37.64 -5.63
CA PRO A 22 10.26 39.02 -5.89
C PRO A 22 9.46 39.72 -7.00
N GLY A 23 9.06 39.01 -8.06
CA GLY A 23 8.24 39.57 -9.15
C GLY A 23 6.83 39.92 -8.68
N SER A 24 6.17 39.01 -7.97
CA SER A 24 4.86 39.21 -7.37
C SER A 24 4.86 40.37 -6.36
N LEU A 25 5.92 40.46 -5.56
CA LEU A 25 6.09 41.60 -4.62
C LEU A 25 6.19 42.93 -5.34
N VAL A 26 6.99 43.04 -6.39
CA VAL A 26 7.12 44.27 -7.20
C VAL A 26 5.78 44.64 -7.83
N THR A 27 5.06 43.68 -8.41
CA THR A 27 3.74 43.91 -8.97
C THR A 27 2.76 44.47 -7.93
N PHE A 28 2.67 43.81 -6.78
CA PHE A 28 1.80 44.25 -5.69
C PHE A 28 2.15 45.65 -5.15
N LEU A 29 3.45 45.96 -5.01
CA LEU A 29 3.89 47.30 -4.53
C LEU A 29 3.56 48.42 -5.53
N SER A 30 3.60 48.13 -6.83
CA SER A 30 3.28 49.12 -7.86
C SER A 30 1.79 49.24 -8.20
N ASP A 31 0.97 48.26 -7.83
CA ASP A 31 -0.48 48.27 -8.03
C ASP A 31 -1.12 49.24 -7.04
N THR A 32 -1.78 50.27 -7.56
CA THR A 32 -2.46 51.31 -6.75
C THR A 32 -3.99 51.13 -6.74
N SER A 33 -4.48 50.04 -7.31
CA SER A 33 -5.92 49.73 -7.32
C SER A 33 -6.41 49.26 -5.94
N ASP A 34 -7.71 49.39 -5.70
CA ASP A 34 -8.37 48.86 -4.50
C ASP A 34 -8.34 47.33 -4.44
N GLN A 35 -8.17 46.66 -5.58
CA GLN A 35 -8.11 45.21 -5.72
C GLN A 35 -6.68 44.63 -5.53
N ALA A 36 -5.66 45.49 -5.35
CA ALA A 36 -4.25 45.04 -5.29
C ALA A 36 -4.03 43.87 -4.30
N TYR A 37 -4.66 43.97 -3.12
CA TYR A 37 -4.50 42.96 -2.07
C TYR A 37 -5.23 41.63 -2.44
N ASP A 38 -6.46 41.75 -2.95
CA ASP A 38 -7.28 40.60 -3.37
C ASP A 38 -6.60 39.86 -4.52
N ASN A 39 -6.04 40.59 -5.49
CA ASN A 39 -5.27 39.99 -6.59
C ASN A 39 -4.06 39.19 -6.09
N LEU A 40 -3.36 39.69 -5.05
CA LEU A 40 -2.26 38.97 -4.45
C LEU A 40 -2.74 37.71 -3.69
N VAL A 41 -3.88 37.78 -3.01
CA VAL A 41 -4.52 36.64 -2.34
C VAL A 41 -4.84 35.54 -3.37
N ASP A 42 -5.54 35.92 -4.45
CA ASP A 42 -5.93 34.97 -5.50
C ASP A 42 -4.69 34.32 -6.15
N GLN A 43 -3.66 35.11 -6.46
CA GLN A 43 -2.41 34.59 -7.01
C GLN A 43 -1.73 33.58 -6.07
N LEU A 44 -1.76 33.81 -4.77
CA LEU A 44 -1.13 32.89 -3.81
C LEU A 44 -2.01 31.63 -3.58
N LEU A 45 -3.32 31.74 -3.64
CA LEU A 45 -4.25 30.62 -3.57
C LEU A 45 -4.15 29.70 -4.80
N ASP A 46 -3.89 30.27 -5.99
CA ASP A 46 -3.66 29.52 -7.23
C ASP A 46 -2.27 28.87 -7.30
N SER A 47 -1.40 29.15 -6.36
CA SER A 47 -0.06 28.56 -6.32
C SER A 47 -0.12 27.11 -5.81
N LYS A 48 0.62 26.21 -6.48
CA LYS A 48 0.81 24.83 -6.00
C LYS A 48 1.34 24.76 -4.55
N HIS A 49 2.03 25.77 -4.09
CA HIS A 49 2.55 25.88 -2.73
C HIS A 49 1.45 26.08 -1.68
N TRP A 50 0.24 26.49 -2.09
CA TRP A 50 -0.93 26.49 -1.23
C TRP A 50 -1.24 25.08 -0.71
N GLY A 51 -1.40 24.11 -1.60
CA GLY A 51 -1.65 22.72 -1.22
C GLY A 51 -0.50 22.11 -0.41
N GLU A 52 0.76 22.35 -0.82
CA GLU A 52 1.94 21.90 -0.08
C GLU A 52 1.94 22.41 1.36
N HIS A 53 1.60 23.68 1.56
CA HIS A 53 1.56 24.30 2.88
C HIS A 53 0.38 23.78 3.73
N ARG A 54 -0.81 23.64 3.13
CA ARG A 54 -2.02 23.18 3.83
C ARG A 54 -1.98 21.69 4.13
N ALA A 55 -1.48 20.89 3.23
CA ALA A 55 -1.33 19.44 3.42
C ALA A 55 -0.54 19.10 4.69
N ARG A 56 0.40 19.93 5.09
CA ARG A 56 1.20 19.75 6.31
C ARG A 56 0.33 19.55 7.56
N TYR A 57 -0.72 20.36 7.72
CA TYR A 57 -1.62 20.26 8.88
C TYR A 57 -2.48 18.99 8.83
N TRP A 58 -2.93 18.63 7.62
CA TRP A 58 -3.69 17.39 7.43
C TRP A 58 -2.83 16.15 7.64
N LEU A 59 -1.64 16.14 7.09
CA LEU A 59 -0.71 15.01 7.18
C LEU A 59 -0.27 14.78 8.64
N ASP A 60 -0.07 15.85 9.43
CA ASP A 60 0.20 15.76 10.85
C ASP A 60 -0.98 15.11 11.60
N ALA A 61 -2.19 15.60 11.38
CA ALA A 61 -3.40 15.00 11.95
C ALA A 61 -3.62 13.55 11.52
N ALA A 62 -3.34 13.22 10.26
CA ALA A 62 -3.42 11.87 9.70
C ALA A 62 -2.26 10.96 10.15
N ARG A 63 -1.30 11.44 10.92
CA ARG A 63 -0.11 10.70 11.41
C ARG A 63 0.79 10.21 10.27
N TYR A 64 0.85 10.97 9.17
CA TYR A 64 1.67 10.60 8.02
C TYR A 64 3.15 10.44 8.39
N GLY A 65 3.76 9.39 7.86
CA GLY A 65 5.19 9.16 7.91
C GLY A 65 5.61 8.11 6.89
N ASP A 66 6.79 8.31 6.29
CA ASP A 66 7.40 7.32 5.39
C ASP A 66 8.22 6.29 6.19
N THR A 67 7.71 5.90 7.36
CA THR A 67 8.31 4.89 8.24
C THR A 67 7.22 4.05 8.91
N HIS A 68 7.62 2.92 9.49
CA HIS A 68 6.72 2.06 10.27
C HIS A 68 6.36 2.62 11.64
N GLY A 69 7.16 3.56 12.18
CA GLY A 69 6.87 4.32 13.38
C GLY A 69 7.37 3.72 14.70
N ILE A 70 7.53 2.39 14.79
CA ILE A 70 8.03 1.68 15.98
C ILE A 70 8.98 0.55 15.60
N HIS A 71 9.52 -0.16 16.59
CA HIS A 71 10.55 -1.19 16.48
C HIS A 71 11.83 -0.58 15.87
N ILE A 72 12.32 -1.05 14.73
CA ILE A 72 13.50 -0.49 14.07
C ILE A 72 13.19 0.73 13.20
N ASP A 73 11.91 1.12 13.11
CA ASP A 73 11.42 2.31 12.41
C ASP A 73 11.94 2.43 10.96
N ASN A 74 11.97 1.32 10.26
CA ASN A 74 12.45 1.29 8.89
C ASN A 74 11.49 1.99 7.92
N TYR A 75 12.06 2.38 6.79
CA TYR A 75 11.37 3.09 5.72
C TYR A 75 10.13 2.33 5.22
N ARG A 76 9.06 3.08 4.92
CA ARG A 76 7.82 2.62 4.29
C ARG A 76 7.36 3.65 3.26
N GLU A 77 6.97 3.19 2.08
CA GLU A 77 6.55 4.07 0.99
C GLU A 77 5.10 4.54 1.16
N MET A 78 4.92 5.76 1.65
CA MET A 78 3.61 6.41 1.81
C MET A 78 3.47 7.71 1.02
N TYR A 79 4.51 8.14 0.32
CA TYR A 79 4.59 9.43 -0.37
C TYR A 79 3.42 9.69 -1.34
N ALA A 80 2.89 8.66 -1.99
CA ALA A 80 1.77 8.82 -2.91
C ALA A 80 0.51 9.39 -2.23
N TYR A 81 0.23 8.97 -0.98
CA TYR A 81 -0.85 9.56 -0.18
C TYR A 81 -0.59 11.03 0.15
N ARG A 82 0.64 11.40 0.52
CA ARG A 82 1.02 12.81 0.73
C ARG A 82 0.75 13.64 -0.53
N ASP A 83 1.20 13.16 -1.67
CA ASP A 83 1.06 13.87 -2.94
C ASP A 83 -0.42 13.99 -3.35
N TRP A 84 -1.24 12.96 -3.06
CA TRP A 84 -2.69 13.02 -3.22
C TRP A 84 -3.33 14.11 -2.34
N VAL A 85 -2.93 14.20 -1.07
CA VAL A 85 -3.43 15.24 -0.15
C VAL A 85 -3.08 16.63 -0.67
N ILE A 86 -1.86 16.84 -1.12
CA ILE A 86 -1.40 18.12 -1.71
C ILE A 86 -2.27 18.48 -2.93
N GLY A 87 -2.47 17.52 -3.83
CA GLY A 87 -3.34 17.70 -5.01
C GLY A 87 -4.76 18.04 -4.62
N ALA A 88 -5.36 17.31 -3.68
CA ALA A 88 -6.72 17.55 -3.22
C ALA A 88 -6.93 18.96 -2.66
N PHE A 89 -5.96 19.53 -1.95
CA PHE A 89 -6.00 20.92 -1.50
C PHE A 89 -5.87 21.89 -2.67
N ASN A 90 -4.95 21.66 -3.61
CA ASN A 90 -4.77 22.52 -4.78
C ASN A 90 -6.00 22.53 -5.71
N ASP A 91 -6.68 21.38 -5.84
CA ASP A 91 -7.88 21.22 -6.63
C ASP A 91 -9.14 21.70 -5.89
N ASN A 92 -8.99 22.19 -4.66
CA ASN A 92 -10.09 22.57 -3.79
C ASN A 92 -11.19 21.49 -3.73
N LYS A 93 -10.74 20.22 -3.58
CA LYS A 93 -11.64 19.06 -3.53
C LYS A 93 -12.73 19.26 -2.48
N PRO A 94 -14.03 19.00 -2.78
CA PRO A 94 -15.12 19.08 -1.79
C PRO A 94 -14.80 18.19 -0.56
N PHE A 95 -15.10 18.71 0.63
CA PHE A 95 -14.69 18.04 1.87
C PHE A 95 -15.38 16.69 2.07
N ASP A 96 -16.59 16.52 1.62
CA ASP A 96 -17.32 15.25 1.63
C ASP A 96 -16.64 14.20 0.73
N GLU A 97 -16.26 14.56 -0.50
CA GLU A 97 -15.49 13.69 -1.39
C GLU A 97 -14.11 13.36 -0.80
N PHE A 98 -13.41 14.36 -0.31
CA PHE A 98 -12.12 14.21 0.36
C PHE A 98 -12.20 13.24 1.55
N THR A 99 -13.30 13.29 2.30
CA THR A 99 -13.53 12.39 3.44
C THR A 99 -13.82 10.97 2.99
N VAL A 100 -14.77 10.79 2.06
CA VAL A 100 -15.19 9.48 1.56
C VAL A 100 -14.02 8.74 0.92
N GLU A 101 -13.22 9.41 0.10
CA GLU A 101 -12.09 8.81 -0.59
C GLU A 101 -11.01 8.31 0.40
N GLN A 102 -10.78 9.02 1.50
CA GLN A 102 -9.81 8.60 2.51
C GLN A 102 -10.30 7.48 3.43
N VAL A 103 -11.58 7.46 3.74
CA VAL A 103 -12.16 6.47 4.67
C VAL A 103 -12.56 5.19 3.94
N ALA A 104 -13.07 5.29 2.71
CA ALA A 104 -13.72 4.22 1.97
C ALA A 104 -13.53 4.30 0.44
N GLY A 105 -12.42 4.89 -0.03
CA GLY A 105 -12.15 5.07 -1.45
C GLY A 105 -12.09 3.75 -2.24
N ASP A 106 -11.60 2.69 -1.60
CA ASP A 106 -11.52 1.33 -2.14
C ASP A 106 -12.90 0.64 -2.25
N LEU A 107 -13.91 1.14 -1.56
CA LEU A 107 -15.28 0.62 -1.57
C LEU A 107 -16.18 1.34 -2.60
N LEU A 108 -15.68 2.37 -3.26
CA LEU A 108 -16.41 3.06 -4.32
C LEU A 108 -16.60 2.14 -5.54
N PRO A 109 -17.69 2.30 -6.31
CA PRO A 109 -17.86 1.57 -7.56
C PRO A 109 -16.73 1.87 -8.56
N GLU A 110 -16.01 0.84 -9.00
CA GLU A 110 -14.89 0.97 -9.94
C GLU A 110 -13.87 2.05 -9.51
N PRO A 111 -13.23 1.93 -8.32
CA PRO A 111 -12.41 2.99 -7.76
C PRO A 111 -11.23 3.32 -8.67
N THR A 112 -10.99 4.60 -8.85
CA THR A 112 -9.82 5.10 -9.57
C THR A 112 -8.53 4.88 -8.77
N LEU A 113 -7.38 4.97 -9.45
CA LEU A 113 -6.09 4.89 -8.77
C LEU A 113 -5.97 5.94 -7.65
N ASP A 114 -6.40 7.17 -7.91
CA ASP A 114 -6.32 8.27 -6.96
C ASP A 114 -7.23 8.03 -5.73
N GLN A 115 -8.41 7.44 -5.91
CA GLN A 115 -9.29 7.02 -4.81
C GLN A 115 -8.70 5.89 -3.97
N LEU A 116 -7.99 4.96 -4.61
CA LEU A 116 -7.23 3.92 -3.88
C LEU A 116 -6.05 4.53 -3.11
N VAL A 117 -5.33 5.48 -3.69
CA VAL A 117 -4.23 6.20 -3.02
C VAL A 117 -4.74 6.97 -1.80
N ALA A 118 -5.92 7.59 -1.89
CA ALA A 118 -6.55 8.31 -0.78
C ALA A 118 -6.72 7.44 0.47
N THR A 119 -7.00 6.14 0.31
CA THR A 119 -7.12 5.19 1.44
C THR A 119 -5.82 5.00 2.22
N GLY A 120 -4.72 5.57 1.74
CA GLY A 120 -3.46 5.68 2.49
C GLY A 120 -3.64 6.29 3.88
N PHE A 121 -4.67 7.10 4.10
CA PHE A 121 -5.09 7.55 5.43
C PHE A 121 -5.19 6.40 6.43
N GLN A 122 -5.79 5.29 6.03
CA GLN A 122 -5.96 4.10 6.87
C GLN A 122 -4.67 3.29 7.06
N ARG A 123 -3.64 3.59 6.25
CA ARG A 123 -2.33 2.94 6.30
C ARG A 123 -1.28 3.70 7.10
N ASN A 124 -1.59 4.91 7.57
CA ASN A 124 -0.69 5.74 8.38
C ASN A 124 -0.54 5.26 9.83
N ASN A 125 -1.24 4.21 10.24
CA ASN A 125 -1.02 3.62 11.56
C ASN A 125 0.42 3.09 11.66
N ILE A 126 0.98 3.18 12.86
CA ILE A 126 2.26 2.53 13.16
C ILE A 126 2.12 1.02 13.07
N THR A 127 3.18 0.34 12.64
CA THR A 127 3.23 -1.13 12.51
C THR A 127 4.48 -1.69 13.13
N THR A 128 4.53 -2.98 13.40
CA THR A 128 5.64 -3.63 14.08
C THR A 128 5.99 -4.98 13.47
N ASN A 129 7.24 -5.38 13.62
CA ASN A 129 7.71 -6.74 13.38
C ASN A 129 8.61 -7.21 14.55
N GLU A 130 8.32 -6.74 15.76
CA GLU A 130 9.09 -7.08 16.95
C GLU A 130 8.86 -8.54 17.37
N GLY A 131 9.94 -9.23 17.76
CA GLY A 131 9.85 -10.59 18.28
C GLY A 131 9.05 -10.66 19.58
N GLY A 132 8.09 -11.58 19.65
CA GLY A 132 7.21 -11.74 20.82
C GLY A 132 5.92 -10.96 20.76
N VAL A 133 5.66 -10.26 19.68
CA VAL A 133 4.34 -9.65 19.39
C VAL A 133 3.27 -10.72 19.31
N VAL A 134 2.12 -10.46 19.91
CA VAL A 134 0.91 -11.27 19.77
C VAL A 134 0.05 -10.69 18.65
N PRO A 135 -0.09 -11.37 17.49
CA PRO A 135 -0.76 -10.80 16.32
C PRO A 135 -2.19 -10.35 16.60
N GLU A 136 -2.96 -11.12 17.36
CA GLU A 136 -4.37 -10.82 17.69
C GLU A 136 -4.51 -9.54 18.51
N GLU A 137 -3.54 -9.26 19.40
CA GLU A 137 -3.48 -8.01 20.16
C GLU A 137 -3.25 -6.82 19.26
N TYR A 138 -2.29 -6.91 18.35
CA TYR A 138 -1.99 -5.82 17.42
C TYR A 138 -3.08 -5.59 16.37
N GLU A 139 -3.78 -6.64 15.93
CA GLU A 139 -5.01 -6.47 15.14
C GLU A 139 -6.04 -5.57 15.85
N ALA A 140 -6.25 -5.81 17.14
CA ALA A 140 -7.15 -5.00 17.95
C ALA A 140 -6.62 -3.57 18.13
N ILE A 141 -5.30 -3.41 18.37
CA ILE A 141 -4.64 -2.11 18.51
C ILE A 141 -4.78 -1.30 17.21
N TYR A 142 -4.52 -1.89 16.04
CA TYR A 142 -4.60 -1.19 14.76
C TYR A 142 -6.03 -0.77 14.39
N ALA A 143 -7.02 -1.64 14.65
CA ALA A 143 -8.42 -1.29 14.42
C ALA A 143 -8.89 -0.16 15.35
N LYS A 144 -8.51 -0.23 16.64
CA LYS A 144 -8.76 0.84 17.60
C LYS A 144 -8.12 2.17 17.19
N ASP A 145 -6.84 2.14 16.81
CA ASP A 145 -6.08 3.31 16.39
C ASP A 145 -6.72 4.00 15.16
N ARG A 146 -7.21 3.22 14.19
CA ARG A 146 -7.95 3.77 13.03
C ARG A 146 -9.26 4.42 13.43
N ALA A 147 -10.01 3.81 14.35
CA ALA A 147 -11.26 4.38 14.88
C ALA A 147 -10.99 5.69 15.61
N GLU A 148 -9.97 5.73 16.49
CA GLU A 148 -9.57 6.93 17.23
C GLU A 148 -9.12 8.05 16.29
N THR A 149 -8.30 7.72 15.29
CA THR A 149 -7.83 8.70 14.31
C THR A 149 -8.97 9.24 13.45
N THR A 150 -9.86 8.37 12.98
CA THR A 150 -11.03 8.80 12.20
C THR A 150 -11.93 9.73 13.03
N GLY A 151 -12.21 9.37 14.28
CA GLY A 151 -12.97 10.22 15.18
C GLY A 151 -12.28 11.55 15.49
N GLY A 152 -10.98 11.53 15.74
CA GLY A 152 -10.19 12.73 16.04
C GLY A 152 -10.07 13.68 14.85
N VAL A 153 -9.76 13.15 13.66
CA VAL A 153 -9.47 13.95 12.46
C VAL A 153 -10.74 14.49 11.81
N PHE A 154 -11.75 13.65 11.59
CA PHE A 154 -12.95 14.06 10.86
C PHE A 154 -14.06 14.63 11.74
N LEU A 155 -14.15 14.19 12.99
CA LEU A 155 -15.22 14.63 13.91
C LEU A 155 -14.72 15.60 14.98
N GLY A 156 -13.41 15.73 15.19
CA GLY A 156 -12.83 16.51 16.27
C GLY A 156 -13.14 15.94 17.67
N LEU A 157 -13.44 14.64 17.79
CA LEU A 157 -13.84 13.98 19.01
C LEU A 157 -12.77 13.02 19.53
N THR A 158 -12.51 13.05 20.85
CA THR A 158 -11.55 12.15 21.50
C THR A 158 -12.21 10.81 21.83
N VAL A 159 -12.68 10.08 20.83
CA VAL A 159 -13.47 8.84 20.98
C VAL A 159 -12.75 7.73 21.76
N GLY A 160 -11.43 7.77 21.81
CA GLY A 160 -10.59 6.76 22.48
C GLY A 160 -10.86 6.59 23.98
N CYS A 161 -11.43 7.59 24.66
CA CYS A 161 -11.88 7.45 26.06
C CYS A 161 -12.92 6.33 26.22
N ALA A 162 -13.72 6.08 25.17
CA ALA A 162 -14.75 5.05 25.17
C ALA A 162 -14.20 3.62 25.01
N THR A 163 -12.90 3.43 24.94
CA THR A 163 -12.26 2.10 24.97
C THR A 163 -12.58 1.33 26.26
N CYS A 164 -12.60 2.03 27.42
CA CYS A 164 -12.72 1.40 28.72
C CYS A 164 -14.07 1.64 29.38
N HIS A 165 -14.78 2.71 29.06
CA HIS A 165 -16.06 3.12 29.62
C HIS A 165 -16.79 4.07 28.69
N ASP A 166 -18.06 4.36 28.93
CA ASP A 166 -18.79 5.40 28.19
C ASP A 166 -18.08 6.74 28.32
N HIS A 167 -18.00 7.51 27.21
CA HIS A 167 -17.30 8.78 27.21
C HIS A 167 -17.86 9.71 28.30
N LYS A 168 -16.97 10.38 29.03
CA LYS A 168 -17.37 11.15 30.22
C LYS A 168 -18.22 12.38 29.89
N PHE A 169 -17.95 13.04 28.75
CA PHE A 169 -18.55 14.31 28.40
C PHE A 169 -19.43 14.23 27.16
N ASP A 170 -19.02 13.45 26.15
CA ASP A 170 -19.71 13.31 24.89
C ASP A 170 -20.65 12.11 24.91
N PRO A 171 -21.78 12.13 24.17
CA PRO A 171 -22.74 11.02 24.14
C PRO A 171 -22.25 9.84 23.32
N ILE A 172 -21.09 9.29 23.66
CA ILE A 172 -20.42 8.16 22.98
C ILE A 172 -20.37 7.00 23.99
N ALA A 173 -21.20 5.99 23.80
CA ALA A 173 -21.14 4.78 24.59
C ALA A 173 -19.95 3.90 24.17
N GLN A 174 -19.40 3.13 25.11
CA GLN A 174 -18.34 2.16 24.84
C GLN A 174 -18.75 1.20 23.69
N ARG A 175 -19.99 0.74 23.67
CA ARG A 175 -20.51 -0.12 22.61
C ARG A 175 -20.43 0.54 21.23
N GLU A 176 -20.67 1.84 21.15
CA GLU A 176 -20.61 2.59 19.87
C GLU A 176 -19.18 2.73 19.38
N PHE A 177 -18.24 2.94 20.30
CA PHE A 177 -16.82 2.93 19.97
C PHE A 177 -16.37 1.58 19.38
N TYR A 178 -16.77 0.45 19.99
CA TYR A 178 -16.44 -0.87 19.44
C TYR A 178 -17.21 -1.19 18.15
N ALA A 179 -18.40 -0.64 17.96
CA ALA A 179 -19.11 -0.73 16.68
C ALA A 179 -18.35 0.02 15.57
N LEU A 180 -17.83 1.22 15.86
CA LEU A 180 -16.94 1.95 14.93
C LEU A 180 -15.64 1.17 14.66
N THR A 181 -15.00 0.66 15.70
CA THR A 181 -13.77 -0.14 15.58
C THR A 181 -13.96 -1.38 14.68
N ALA A 182 -15.16 -1.99 14.70
CA ALA A 182 -15.45 -3.18 13.91
C ALA A 182 -15.34 -2.94 12.39
N PHE A 183 -15.59 -1.72 11.89
CA PHE A 183 -15.39 -1.39 10.47
C PHE A 183 -13.92 -1.55 10.05
N PHE A 184 -12.98 -1.29 10.94
CA PHE A 184 -11.54 -1.33 10.67
C PHE A 184 -10.89 -2.71 10.92
N ARG A 185 -11.65 -3.70 11.40
CA ARG A 185 -11.17 -5.08 11.57
C ARG A 185 -11.20 -5.90 10.27
N ASN A 186 -11.84 -5.38 9.24
CA ASN A 186 -11.97 -6.06 7.95
C ASN A 186 -10.85 -5.66 6.96
N THR A 187 -9.80 -4.96 7.43
CA THR A 187 -8.67 -4.59 6.58
C THR A 187 -7.80 -5.80 6.29
N THR A 188 -7.25 -5.85 5.08
CA THR A 188 -6.38 -6.94 4.63
C THR A 188 -4.90 -6.71 4.97
N GLN A 189 -4.58 -5.65 5.72
CA GLN A 189 -3.22 -5.37 6.16
C GLN A 189 -2.75 -6.44 7.15
N TYR A 190 -1.58 -7.03 6.89
CA TYR A 190 -0.96 -7.91 7.87
C TYR A 190 -0.54 -7.16 9.13
N VAL A 191 -0.61 -7.84 10.26
CA VAL A 191 -0.18 -7.29 11.55
C VAL A 191 1.31 -7.01 11.56
N MET A 192 2.08 -7.99 11.11
CA MET A 192 3.54 -7.90 11.03
C MET A 192 3.94 -7.30 9.69
N ASP A 193 4.74 -6.21 9.71
CA ASP A 193 5.20 -5.54 8.50
C ASP A 193 6.39 -6.21 7.82
N GLY A 194 7.00 -7.20 8.46
CA GLY A 194 8.15 -7.94 7.92
C GLY A 194 9.44 -7.11 7.83
N ASN A 195 9.46 -5.90 8.37
CA ASN A 195 10.56 -4.93 8.23
C ASN A 195 10.89 -4.61 6.76
N VAL A 196 9.87 -4.63 5.89
CA VAL A 196 10.01 -4.29 4.47
C VAL A 196 9.39 -2.92 4.17
N SER A 197 9.82 -2.27 3.09
CA SER A 197 9.33 -0.94 2.69
C SER A 197 7.89 -0.95 2.16
N ASP A 198 7.46 -2.10 1.65
CA ASP A 198 6.18 -2.30 0.96
C ASP A 198 5.41 -3.51 1.49
N PRO A 199 5.02 -3.52 2.79
CA PRO A 199 4.26 -4.64 3.37
C PRO A 199 2.88 -4.76 2.71
N PRO A 200 2.47 -5.97 2.29
CA PRO A 200 1.17 -6.18 1.64
C PRO A 200 -0.03 -5.77 2.54
N PRO A 201 -1.16 -5.35 1.93
CA PRO A 201 -1.38 -5.16 0.50
C PRO A 201 -0.69 -3.91 -0.04
N ILE A 202 -0.16 -3.98 -1.25
CA ILE A 202 0.51 -2.84 -1.92
C ILE A 202 -0.32 -2.32 -3.09
N LEU A 203 -0.18 -1.02 -3.35
CA LEU A 203 -0.71 -0.35 -4.52
C LEU A 203 0.46 0.19 -5.34
N VAL A 204 0.57 -0.26 -6.60
CA VAL A 204 1.57 0.31 -7.51
C VAL A 204 1.04 1.62 -8.06
N VAL A 205 1.75 2.71 -7.79
CA VAL A 205 1.42 4.05 -8.25
C VAL A 205 2.45 4.48 -9.32
N PRO A 206 2.15 4.29 -10.62
CA PRO A 206 3.06 4.68 -11.68
C PRO A 206 3.18 6.20 -11.74
N GLN A 207 4.33 6.69 -12.23
CA GLN A 207 4.49 8.10 -12.56
C GLN A 207 3.43 8.53 -13.58
N GLU A 208 3.06 9.81 -13.57
CA GLU A 208 2.00 10.34 -14.43
C GLU A 208 2.23 10.02 -15.92
N ALA A 209 3.47 10.13 -16.38
CA ALA A 209 3.86 9.81 -17.76
C ALA A 209 3.62 8.34 -18.15
N ASP A 210 3.61 7.43 -17.16
CA ASP A 210 3.50 5.99 -17.38
C ASP A 210 2.09 5.45 -17.08
N ARG A 211 1.17 6.28 -16.59
CA ARG A 211 -0.18 5.84 -16.17
C ARG A 211 -0.99 5.18 -17.30
N ASP A 212 -0.89 5.70 -18.53
CA ASP A 212 -1.62 5.14 -19.67
C ASP A 212 -1.04 3.78 -20.09
N LEU A 213 0.29 3.67 -20.12
CA LEU A 213 0.97 2.40 -20.37
C LEU A 213 0.62 1.38 -19.29
N TRP A 214 0.64 1.77 -18.03
CA TRP A 214 0.26 0.93 -16.91
C TRP A 214 -1.17 0.38 -17.03
N ARG A 215 -2.14 1.25 -17.36
CA ARG A 215 -3.54 0.85 -17.58
C ARG A 215 -3.64 -0.20 -18.70
N THR A 216 -2.96 0.04 -19.82
CA THR A 216 -2.94 -0.86 -20.96
C THR A 216 -2.38 -2.23 -20.58
N LEU A 217 -1.22 -2.27 -19.94
CA LEU A 217 -0.57 -3.50 -19.51
C LEU A 217 -1.40 -4.28 -18.48
N ARG A 218 -2.06 -3.58 -17.55
CA ARG A 218 -2.99 -4.21 -16.60
C ARG A 218 -4.19 -4.86 -17.28
N ALA A 219 -4.78 -4.17 -18.27
CA ALA A 219 -5.89 -4.71 -19.04
C ALA A 219 -5.46 -5.95 -19.86
N GLU A 220 -4.29 -5.91 -20.49
CA GLU A 220 -3.72 -7.05 -21.21
C GLU A 220 -3.45 -8.24 -20.28
N ALA A 221 -2.85 -7.99 -19.10
CA ALA A 221 -2.60 -9.04 -18.11
C ALA A 221 -3.92 -9.70 -17.66
N SER A 222 -4.95 -8.90 -17.35
CA SER A 222 -6.27 -9.42 -16.97
C SER A 222 -6.93 -10.25 -18.08
N ASP A 223 -6.80 -9.83 -19.34
CA ASP A 223 -7.32 -10.58 -20.49
C ASP A 223 -6.58 -11.92 -20.68
N ILE A 224 -5.26 -11.92 -20.48
CA ILE A 224 -4.45 -13.14 -20.52
C ILE A 224 -4.86 -14.10 -19.39
N ASP A 225 -5.04 -13.61 -18.17
CA ASP A 225 -5.47 -14.43 -17.04
C ASP A 225 -6.86 -15.04 -17.28
N ALA A 226 -7.80 -14.27 -17.80
CA ALA A 226 -9.12 -14.77 -18.18
C ALA A 226 -9.04 -15.87 -19.26
N LYS A 227 -8.18 -15.68 -20.26
CA LYS A 227 -7.93 -16.69 -21.30
C LYS A 227 -7.28 -17.95 -20.73
N LEU A 228 -6.33 -17.80 -19.79
CA LEU A 228 -5.69 -18.94 -19.12
C LEU A 228 -6.70 -19.74 -18.29
N GLN A 229 -7.56 -19.08 -17.52
CA GLN A 229 -8.62 -19.74 -16.76
C GLN A 229 -9.60 -20.46 -17.67
N THR A 230 -10.06 -19.82 -18.75
CA THR A 230 -10.95 -20.44 -19.73
C THR A 230 -10.30 -21.67 -20.36
N ARG A 231 -9.01 -21.56 -20.73
CA ARG A 231 -8.26 -22.68 -21.30
C ARG A 231 -8.09 -23.81 -20.28
N ALA A 232 -7.78 -23.51 -19.02
CA ALA A 232 -7.64 -24.52 -17.96
C ALA A 232 -8.90 -25.36 -17.85
N VAL A 233 -10.07 -24.71 -17.75
CA VAL A 233 -11.37 -25.41 -17.71
C VAL A 233 -11.60 -26.26 -18.96
N SER A 234 -11.23 -25.75 -20.15
CA SER A 234 -11.47 -26.48 -21.42
C SER A 234 -10.55 -27.68 -21.62
N VAL A 235 -9.34 -27.65 -21.04
CA VAL A 235 -8.37 -28.76 -21.18
C VAL A 235 -8.47 -29.81 -20.07
N ASP A 236 -9.12 -29.50 -18.97
CA ASP A 236 -9.25 -30.40 -17.83
C ASP A 236 -9.86 -31.74 -18.19
N PRO A 237 -11.00 -31.85 -18.91
CA PRO A 237 -11.55 -33.12 -19.36
C PRO A 237 -10.59 -33.87 -20.26
N THR A 238 -9.92 -33.18 -21.18
CA THR A 238 -8.94 -33.76 -22.11
C THR A 238 -7.71 -34.28 -21.37
N PHE A 239 -7.26 -33.54 -20.37
CA PHE A 239 -6.14 -33.95 -19.52
C PHE A 239 -6.47 -35.17 -18.68
N VAL A 240 -7.68 -35.22 -18.08
CA VAL A 240 -8.16 -36.40 -17.35
C VAL A 240 -8.25 -37.61 -18.25
N GLU A 241 -8.77 -37.47 -19.49
CA GLU A 241 -8.83 -38.52 -20.46
C GLU A 241 -7.45 -39.02 -20.88
N TRP A 242 -6.49 -38.11 -21.12
CA TRP A 242 -5.09 -38.43 -21.43
C TRP A 242 -4.40 -39.16 -20.28
N LEU A 243 -4.62 -38.74 -19.02
CA LEU A 243 -4.13 -39.47 -17.84
C LEU A 243 -4.73 -40.87 -17.75
N THR A 244 -6.05 -41.00 -17.99
CA THR A 244 -6.78 -42.29 -17.91
C THR A 244 -6.30 -43.27 -18.95
N ARG A 245 -5.96 -42.77 -20.14
CA ARG A 245 -5.38 -43.61 -21.22
C ARG A 245 -3.93 -44.02 -20.95
N GLY A 246 -3.29 -43.44 -19.94
CA GLY A 246 -1.90 -43.74 -19.61
C GLY A 246 -0.88 -43.23 -20.63
N GLU A 247 -1.27 -42.29 -21.49
CA GLU A 247 -0.41 -41.69 -22.53
C GLU A 247 0.78 -40.91 -21.94
N HIS A 248 0.66 -40.44 -20.69
CA HIS A 248 1.74 -39.83 -19.95
C HIS A 248 2.93 -40.76 -19.70
N ARG A 249 2.70 -42.07 -19.71
CA ARG A 249 3.75 -43.07 -19.52
C ARG A 249 4.72 -43.18 -20.70
N GLY A 250 4.38 -42.61 -21.85
CA GLY A 250 5.25 -42.52 -23.02
C GLY A 250 6.15 -41.28 -23.02
N LEU A 251 6.02 -40.36 -22.04
CA LEU A 251 6.84 -39.17 -21.90
C LEU A 251 8.12 -39.43 -21.07
N GLU A 252 8.56 -40.67 -20.96
CA GLU A 252 9.81 -41.03 -20.29
C GLU A 252 11.08 -40.59 -21.04
N THR A 253 10.95 -39.72 -22.04
CA THR A 253 12.12 -39.07 -22.63
C THR A 253 12.58 -37.97 -21.64
N PRO A 254 13.75 -38.15 -21.00
CA PRO A 254 14.28 -37.11 -20.13
C PRO A 254 14.37 -35.82 -20.95
N LEU A 255 13.82 -34.72 -20.43
CA LEU A 255 14.10 -33.39 -20.99
C LEU A 255 15.62 -33.26 -21.05
N GLU A 256 16.17 -33.00 -22.26
CA GLU A 256 17.59 -32.70 -22.38
C GLU A 256 17.95 -31.61 -21.38
N PRO A 257 18.88 -31.84 -20.46
CA PRO A 257 19.24 -30.86 -19.42
C PRO A 257 19.59 -29.47 -19.96
N SER A 258 20.05 -29.42 -21.22
CA SER A 258 20.37 -28.20 -21.93
C SER A 258 19.16 -27.34 -22.35
N ALA A 259 17.95 -27.93 -22.37
CA ALA A 259 16.72 -27.23 -22.69
C ALA A 259 15.94 -26.75 -21.45
N ALA A 260 16.37 -27.14 -20.24
CA ALA A 260 15.73 -26.77 -19.00
C ALA A 260 16.33 -25.47 -18.45
N LEU A 261 15.48 -24.46 -18.27
CA LEU A 261 15.85 -23.23 -17.56
C LEU A 261 16.15 -23.47 -16.07
N LEU A 262 15.50 -24.50 -15.51
CA LEU A 262 15.63 -24.90 -14.12
C LEU A 262 15.65 -26.43 -14.03
N THR A 263 16.67 -26.97 -13.42
CA THR A 263 16.74 -28.42 -13.10
C THR A 263 16.90 -28.57 -11.59
N LEU A 264 16.01 -29.34 -10.96
CA LEU A 264 16.09 -29.63 -9.53
C LEU A 264 16.77 -31.00 -9.33
N ALA A 265 17.99 -30.99 -8.77
CA ALA A 265 18.68 -32.20 -8.37
C ALA A 265 18.34 -32.49 -6.90
N LEU A 266 17.43 -33.44 -6.66
CA LEU A 266 16.89 -33.72 -5.33
C LEU A 266 17.81 -34.60 -4.49
N ARG A 267 18.68 -35.42 -5.10
CA ARG A 267 19.70 -36.18 -4.39
C ARG A 267 21.06 -35.99 -5.01
N ASP A 268 21.96 -35.53 -4.20
CA ASP A 268 23.38 -35.48 -4.51
C ASP A 268 24.20 -35.74 -3.23
N VAL A 269 25.50 -35.92 -3.38
CA VAL A 269 26.42 -36.20 -2.27
C VAL A 269 26.34 -35.14 -1.16
N ASP A 270 25.97 -33.91 -1.53
CA ASP A 270 25.93 -32.72 -0.65
C ASP A 270 24.52 -32.21 -0.34
N GLY A 271 23.45 -32.98 -0.65
CA GLY A 271 22.06 -32.58 -0.38
C GLY A 271 21.29 -32.09 -1.60
N ALA A 272 20.15 -31.42 -1.34
CA ALA A 272 19.31 -30.88 -2.41
C ALA A 272 19.95 -29.67 -3.10
N ALA A 273 19.91 -29.63 -4.41
CA ALA A 273 20.43 -28.53 -5.19
C ALA A 273 19.53 -28.19 -6.39
N VAL A 274 19.56 -26.95 -6.80
CA VAL A 274 18.92 -26.46 -8.03
C VAL A 274 19.98 -26.03 -9.03
N ILE A 275 19.76 -26.30 -10.29
CA ILE A 275 20.63 -25.84 -11.37
C ILE A 275 19.85 -24.76 -12.13
N VAL A 276 20.36 -23.54 -12.09
CA VAL A 276 19.81 -22.37 -12.79
C VAL A 276 20.85 -21.90 -13.79
N GLU A 277 20.47 -21.80 -15.06
CA GLU A 277 21.38 -21.39 -16.15
C GLU A 277 22.73 -22.14 -16.14
N GLY A 278 22.69 -23.45 -15.82
CA GLY A 278 23.89 -24.31 -15.74
C GLY A 278 24.74 -24.12 -14.46
N ARG A 279 24.31 -23.28 -13.52
CA ARG A 279 25.00 -23.12 -12.22
C ARG A 279 24.26 -23.87 -11.13
N ARG A 280 25.01 -24.64 -10.36
CA ARG A 280 24.48 -25.36 -9.21
C ARG A 280 24.38 -24.47 -7.98
N GLN A 281 23.21 -24.48 -7.31
CA GLN A 281 22.96 -23.79 -6.05
C GLN A 281 22.32 -24.77 -5.06
N SER A 282 22.76 -24.74 -3.80
CA SER A 282 22.13 -25.51 -2.72
C SER A 282 20.74 -24.93 -2.44
N ILE A 283 19.79 -25.77 -2.06
CA ILE A 283 18.50 -25.34 -1.51
C ILE A 283 18.38 -25.75 -0.06
N SER A 284 17.79 -24.88 0.74
CA SER A 284 17.45 -25.16 2.13
C SER A 284 16.03 -25.72 2.21
N LEU A 285 15.87 -26.80 2.95
CA LEU A 285 14.56 -27.43 3.20
C LEU A 285 14.05 -26.98 4.57
N HIS A 286 12.82 -26.53 4.65
CA HIS A 286 12.23 -25.96 5.86
C HIS A 286 10.93 -26.66 6.26
N GLN A 287 10.60 -26.62 7.54
CA GLN A 287 9.32 -27.05 8.11
C GLN A 287 8.89 -28.48 7.72
N GLY A 288 9.84 -29.41 7.72
CA GLY A 288 9.53 -30.81 7.44
C GLY A 288 9.43 -31.15 5.94
N ALA A 289 9.94 -30.26 5.07
CA ALA A 289 10.20 -30.64 3.68
C ALA A 289 11.30 -31.73 3.65
N VAL A 290 11.02 -32.86 2.99
CA VAL A 290 11.94 -34.00 2.93
C VAL A 290 12.08 -34.51 1.48
N ILE A 291 13.19 -35.14 1.17
CA ILE A 291 13.40 -35.82 -0.08
C ILE A 291 13.24 -37.32 0.18
N GLU A 292 12.24 -37.93 -0.45
CA GLU A 292 11.93 -39.35 -0.34
C GLU A 292 11.94 -40.03 -1.70
N ASP A 293 11.90 -41.36 -1.71
CA ASP A 293 11.70 -42.10 -2.95
C ASP A 293 10.24 -41.93 -3.42
N GLY A 294 10.08 -41.20 -4.50
CA GLY A 294 8.79 -41.02 -5.15
C GLY A 294 8.33 -42.31 -5.93
N PRO A 295 7.13 -42.25 -6.49
CA PRO A 295 6.66 -43.29 -7.39
C PRO A 295 7.71 -43.55 -8.50
N HIS A 296 8.08 -44.79 -8.70
CA HIS A 296 9.10 -45.21 -9.66
C HIS A 296 10.58 -45.11 -9.23
N GLY A 297 10.86 -44.90 -7.92
CA GLY A 297 12.23 -44.92 -7.39
C GLY A 297 13.07 -43.68 -7.68
N HIS A 298 12.45 -42.62 -8.19
CA HIS A 298 13.13 -41.31 -8.34
C HIS A 298 12.96 -40.43 -7.11
N PRO A 299 13.97 -39.67 -6.72
CA PRO A 299 13.85 -38.73 -5.60
C PRO A 299 12.73 -37.71 -5.86
N ALA A 300 11.85 -37.52 -4.89
CA ALA A 300 10.77 -36.55 -4.93
C ALA A 300 10.84 -35.64 -3.70
N LEU A 301 10.59 -34.35 -3.90
CA LEU A 301 10.44 -33.39 -2.81
C LEU A 301 9.02 -33.51 -2.25
N MET A 302 8.93 -33.97 -1.00
CA MET A 302 7.66 -34.03 -0.28
C MET A 302 7.54 -32.78 0.61
N LEU A 303 6.45 -32.05 0.44
CA LEU A 303 6.13 -30.88 1.25
C LEU A 303 4.96 -31.22 2.17
N ALA A 304 5.16 -31.09 3.49
CA ALA A 304 4.06 -31.02 4.44
C ALA A 304 3.27 -29.71 4.24
N ALA A 305 2.08 -29.58 4.86
CA ALA A 305 1.17 -28.46 4.60
C ALA A 305 1.81 -27.07 4.73
N ASP A 306 2.82 -26.90 5.61
CA ASP A 306 3.51 -25.63 5.84
C ASP A 306 5.00 -25.69 5.45
N ALA A 307 5.41 -26.71 4.69
CA ALA A 307 6.80 -26.89 4.30
C ALA A 307 7.13 -26.14 3.00
N TRP A 308 8.33 -25.63 2.90
CA TRP A 308 8.81 -24.92 1.74
C TRP A 308 10.32 -25.15 1.51
N ALA A 309 10.76 -24.83 0.29
CA ALA A 309 12.15 -24.90 -0.09
C ALA A 309 12.62 -23.54 -0.61
N GLU A 310 13.74 -23.07 -0.12
CA GLU A 310 14.30 -21.77 -0.48
C GLU A 310 15.64 -21.94 -1.18
N ARG A 311 15.85 -21.15 -2.23
CA ARG A 311 17.18 -20.97 -2.80
C ARG A 311 17.83 -19.73 -2.19
N PRO A 312 19.18 -19.70 -2.04
CA PRO A 312 19.88 -18.48 -1.69
C PRO A 312 19.56 -17.37 -2.70
N SER A 313 19.33 -16.16 -2.22
CA SER A 313 19.21 -14.98 -3.08
C SER A 313 20.48 -14.81 -3.92
N LEU A 314 20.32 -14.53 -5.20
CA LEU A 314 21.40 -14.20 -6.12
C LEU A 314 22.09 -12.91 -5.71
#